data_74826e387de900f6493bf94a01aa0076
#
_entry.id   74826e387de900f6493bf94a01aa0076
#
_cell.length_a   1.000
_cell.length_b   1.000
_cell.length_c   1.000
_cell.angle_alpha   90.00
_cell.angle_beta   90.00
_cell.angle_gamma   90.00
#
_symmetry.space_group_name_H-M   'P 1'
#
loop_
_entity.id
_entity.type
_entity.pdbx_description
1 polymer ?
#
loop_
_entity_poly.entity_id
_entity_poly.type
_entity_poly.pdbx_seq_one_letter_code
_entity_poly.pdbx_strand_id
1 'polypeptide(L)'
;MSAADLKRMNNMRTALIHPGDQLKVNPLLRKGRESLKITEINWDDLMGSSGGFKKIKIGNGPYYGNRPKARRQKNRRYYESAPLSLWSTFKRARKLQTAFDKKISRMGRLSDRLKGWHIVLDPGHGGLDPGAVVANLDGNGNKVYVVEDEYVYDIALRVYVMLRLHGAQVTLTLLSPNHLMRHSDPPVQTFVNEKNEVYNSKGYNKGNKRTHWPKGGRNGNLSRRLNIAGKAFKNVPRNRRIFLSFHADIDHSAPNAPLVLYYRNRRSGKADGKSRNFAKSMQPFLGAGTVIRGQNLMVLRNNSAPIRVVLELRNLAYTDHAWALRFEELRQRDAEKVVRGLVEYVGRKR
;
A
#
# COMPACT_ATOMS: atom_id res chain seq x y z
N MET A 1 11.36 11.23 18.83
CA MET A 1 11.88 10.54 20.02
C MET A 1 13.25 10.01 19.64
N SER A 2 14.28 10.31 20.40
CA SER A 2 15.63 9.80 20.17
C SER A 2 15.79 8.39 20.75
N ALA A 3 16.84 7.65 20.32
CA ALA A 3 17.17 6.37 20.93
C ALA A 3 17.43 6.47 22.43
N ALA A 4 18.00 7.61 22.88
CA ALA A 4 18.21 7.92 24.30
C ALA A 4 16.89 8.09 25.07
N ASP A 5 15.87 8.72 24.45
CA ASP A 5 14.55 8.86 25.06
C ASP A 5 13.85 7.51 25.19
N LEU A 6 13.96 6.66 24.16
CA LEU A 6 13.37 5.33 24.16
C LEU A 6 14.00 4.45 25.26
N LYS A 7 15.33 4.49 25.38
CA LYS A 7 16.06 3.77 26.47
C LYS A 7 15.59 4.23 27.85
N ARG A 8 15.52 5.51 28.09
CA ARG A 8 15.12 6.12 29.37
C ARG A 8 13.69 5.71 29.75
N MET A 9 12.76 5.78 28.79
CA MET A 9 11.34 5.43 29.01
C MET A 9 11.11 3.96 29.32
N ASN A 10 11.99 3.08 28.85
CA ASN A 10 11.85 1.64 29.01
C ASN A 10 12.85 1.04 30.00
N ASN A 11 13.60 1.87 30.74
CA ASN A 11 14.65 1.46 31.69
C ASN A 11 15.68 0.51 31.06
N MET A 12 15.99 0.71 29.78
CA MET A 12 16.89 -0.18 29.03
C MET A 12 18.36 0.14 29.34
N ARG A 13 19.11 -0.86 29.78
CA ARG A 13 20.56 -0.73 30.04
C ARG A 13 21.38 -0.70 28.74
N THR A 14 20.92 -1.37 27.70
CA THR A 14 21.57 -1.44 26.38
C THR A 14 20.65 -0.89 25.29
N ALA A 15 21.15 -0.68 24.10
CA ALA A 15 20.35 -0.32 22.93
C ALA A 15 19.87 -1.56 22.14
N LEU A 16 20.13 -2.77 22.66
CA LEU A 16 19.73 -4.01 22.01
C LEU A 16 18.22 -4.23 22.22
N ILE A 17 17.50 -4.42 21.15
CA ILE A 17 16.08 -4.76 21.12
C ILE A 17 15.95 -6.08 20.38
N HIS A 18 15.24 -7.02 20.97
CA HIS A 18 14.99 -8.33 20.38
C HIS A 18 13.60 -8.37 19.75
N PRO A 19 13.38 -9.20 18.72
CA PRO A 19 12.05 -9.44 18.20
C PRO A 19 11.10 -9.93 19.29
N GLY A 20 9.99 -9.19 19.50
CA GLY A 20 9.02 -9.47 20.56
C GLY A 20 9.09 -8.53 21.76
N ASP A 21 10.12 -7.72 21.89
CA ASP A 21 10.23 -6.73 22.98
C ASP A 21 9.12 -5.69 22.86
N GLN A 22 8.36 -5.50 23.94
CA GLN A 22 7.35 -4.47 24.04
C GLN A 22 7.96 -3.19 24.63
N LEU A 23 8.08 -2.17 23.80
CA LEU A 23 8.62 -0.89 24.22
C LEU A 23 7.51 0.13 24.47
N LYS A 24 7.58 0.78 25.64
CA LYS A 24 6.76 1.97 25.92
C LYS A 24 7.22 3.12 25.02
N VAL A 25 6.33 3.63 24.20
CA VAL A 25 6.58 4.79 23.36
C VAL A 25 5.58 5.88 23.77
N ASN A 26 6.06 7.05 24.18
CA ASN A 26 5.18 8.16 24.41
C ASN A 26 4.83 8.78 23.05
N PRO A 27 3.57 8.72 22.60
CA PRO A 27 3.18 9.43 21.40
C PRO A 27 3.38 10.92 21.69
N LEU A 28 4.31 11.55 21.00
CA LEU A 28 4.46 13.00 21.00
C LEU A 28 3.16 13.60 20.42
N LEU A 29 2.18 13.81 21.27
CA LEU A 29 1.05 14.67 21.00
C LEU A 29 1.61 16.07 20.82
N ARG A 30 1.80 16.50 19.58
CA ARG A 30 2.02 17.92 19.29
C ARG A 30 0.76 18.66 19.76
N LYS A 31 0.89 19.41 20.86
CA LYS A 31 -0.14 20.33 21.34
C LYS A 31 -0.66 21.15 20.15
N GLY A 32 -1.98 21.14 19.92
CA GLY A 32 -2.67 22.04 19.00
C GLY A 32 -3.17 21.44 17.67
N ARG A 33 -2.96 20.15 17.39
CA ARG A 33 -3.61 19.50 16.24
C ARG A 33 -4.70 18.56 16.74
N GLU A 34 -5.96 18.81 16.36
CA GLU A 34 -7.03 17.83 16.54
C GLU A 34 -6.53 16.48 16.05
N SER A 35 -6.47 15.49 16.94
CA SER A 35 -6.20 14.12 16.52
C SER A 35 -7.28 13.71 15.51
N LEU A 36 -6.87 13.19 14.37
CA LEU A 36 -7.83 12.47 13.54
C LEU A 36 -8.40 11.36 14.42
N LYS A 37 -9.71 11.22 14.45
CA LYS A 37 -10.41 10.20 15.26
C LYS A 37 -10.19 8.78 14.70
N ILE A 38 -8.94 8.42 14.46
CA ILE A 38 -8.53 7.13 13.89
C ILE A 38 -8.71 6.01 14.91
N THR A 39 -8.56 6.32 16.20
CA THR A 39 -8.73 5.39 17.31
C THR A 39 -10.19 4.97 17.53
N GLU A 40 -11.15 5.67 16.94
CA GLU A 40 -12.57 5.30 17.00
C GLU A 40 -12.96 4.24 15.96
N ILE A 41 -12.03 3.79 15.12
CA ILE A 41 -12.29 2.76 14.11
C ILE A 41 -12.12 1.39 14.77
N ASN A 42 -13.18 0.58 14.75
CA ASN A 42 -13.07 -0.82 15.11
C ASN A 42 -12.47 -1.60 13.95
N TRP A 43 -11.15 -1.78 13.98
CA TRP A 43 -10.39 -2.47 12.96
C TRP A 43 -10.70 -3.96 12.93
N ASP A 44 -10.97 -4.60 14.08
CA ASP A 44 -11.27 -6.03 14.18
C ASP A 44 -12.55 -6.38 13.42
N ASP A 45 -13.57 -5.54 13.46
CA ASP A 45 -14.78 -5.69 12.66
C ASP A 45 -14.51 -5.71 11.15
N LEU A 46 -13.50 -4.99 10.71
CA LEU A 46 -13.10 -4.94 9.31
C LEU A 46 -12.24 -6.13 8.90
N MET A 47 -11.37 -6.61 9.80
CA MET A 47 -10.46 -7.73 9.56
C MET A 47 -11.17 -9.09 9.68
N GLY A 48 -11.96 -9.29 10.70
CA GLY A 48 -12.64 -10.55 10.99
C GLY A 48 -13.60 -11.04 9.92
N SER A 49 -13.85 -10.26 8.91
CA SER A 49 -14.80 -10.58 7.85
C SER A 49 -14.23 -11.22 6.61
N SER A 50 -12.97 -11.48 6.55
CA SER A 50 -12.37 -12.31 5.48
C SER A 50 -12.86 -13.78 5.57
N GLY A 51 -13.94 -14.01 6.32
CA GLY A 51 -14.53 -15.29 6.62
C GLY A 51 -14.55 -16.23 5.43
N GLY A 52 -13.87 -17.34 5.55
CA GLY A 52 -13.92 -18.43 4.59
C GLY A 52 -12.85 -18.41 3.51
N PHE A 53 -11.93 -17.47 3.48
CA PHE A 53 -10.74 -17.61 2.64
C PHE A 53 -9.78 -18.56 3.34
N LYS A 54 -9.69 -19.79 2.85
CA LYS A 54 -8.59 -20.68 3.23
C LYS A 54 -7.31 -19.91 2.94
N LYS A 55 -6.56 -19.58 3.99
CA LYS A 55 -5.16 -19.17 3.83
C LYS A 55 -4.53 -20.26 2.99
N ILE A 56 -4.21 -19.95 1.74
CA ILE A 56 -3.43 -20.88 0.94
C ILE A 56 -2.11 -20.93 1.68
N LYS A 57 -1.85 -22.04 2.39
CA LYS A 57 -0.55 -22.31 2.99
C LYS A 57 0.42 -22.41 1.84
N ILE A 58 1.07 -21.34 1.57
CA ILE A 58 2.15 -21.31 0.62
C ILE A 58 3.36 -21.64 1.44
N GLY A 59 3.92 -22.79 1.13
CA GLY A 59 5.19 -23.16 1.73
C GLY A 59 6.20 -22.03 1.50
N ASN A 60 7.14 -21.86 2.42
CA ASN A 60 8.28 -20.94 2.34
C ASN A 60 9.18 -21.25 1.12
N GLY A 61 8.54 -21.56 -0.02
CA GLY A 61 9.23 -21.80 -1.26
C GLY A 61 9.88 -20.50 -1.73
N PRO A 62 11.15 -20.57 -2.16
CA PRO A 62 11.81 -19.39 -2.65
C PRO A 62 11.04 -18.82 -3.83
N TYR A 63 10.67 -17.54 -3.77
CA TYR A 63 10.32 -16.77 -4.92
C TYR A 63 11.61 -16.51 -5.70
N TYR A 64 11.61 -16.94 -6.95
CA TYR A 64 12.76 -16.73 -7.81
C TYR A 64 12.53 -15.44 -8.61
N GLY A 65 12.82 -14.32 -7.98
CA GLY A 65 12.82 -13.00 -8.62
C GLY A 65 13.74 -12.97 -9.83
N ASN A 66 13.73 -12.00 -10.60
CA ASN A 66 14.57 -11.49 -11.71
C ASN A 66 15.45 -12.42 -12.60
N ARG A 67 15.50 -13.72 -12.41
CA ARG A 67 16.24 -14.64 -13.31
C ARG A 67 15.30 -15.24 -14.36
N PRO A 68 15.37 -14.82 -15.63
CA PRO A 68 14.34 -15.14 -16.65
C PRO A 68 14.08 -16.64 -16.87
N LYS A 69 15.09 -17.50 -16.82
CA LYS A 69 14.94 -18.95 -17.06
C LYS A 69 14.40 -19.71 -15.83
N ALA A 70 14.90 -19.47 -14.67
CA ALA A 70 14.40 -20.04 -13.42
C ALA A 70 12.98 -19.56 -13.11
N ARG A 71 12.67 -18.31 -13.50
CA ARG A 71 11.37 -17.68 -13.42
C ARG A 71 10.31 -18.41 -14.23
N ARG A 72 10.62 -18.89 -15.46
CA ARG A 72 9.63 -19.58 -16.30
C ARG A 72 9.19 -20.92 -15.72
N GLN A 73 10.09 -21.71 -15.17
CA GLN A 73 9.75 -23.03 -14.62
C GLN A 73 9.07 -22.97 -13.25
N LYS A 74 9.49 -22.03 -12.37
CA LYS A 74 8.98 -21.94 -11.01
C LYS A 74 7.78 -21.02 -10.88
N ASN A 75 7.68 -19.98 -11.67
CA ASN A 75 6.43 -19.24 -11.81
C ASN A 75 5.29 -20.08 -12.35
N ARG A 76 5.57 -21.12 -13.11
CA ARG A 76 4.54 -22.07 -13.54
C ARG A 76 3.84 -22.71 -12.34
N ARG A 77 4.57 -23.14 -11.32
CA ARG A 77 4.01 -23.63 -10.06
C ARG A 77 3.19 -22.56 -9.32
N TYR A 78 3.67 -21.33 -9.28
CA TYR A 78 2.97 -20.23 -8.66
C TYR A 78 1.67 -19.86 -9.36
N TYR A 79 1.64 -19.98 -10.67
CA TYR A 79 0.44 -19.68 -11.46
C TYR A 79 -0.53 -20.85 -11.53
N GLU A 80 -0.04 -22.06 -11.40
CA GLU A 80 -0.85 -23.26 -11.30
C GLU A 80 -1.58 -23.36 -9.97
N SER A 81 -1.00 -22.78 -8.91
CA SER A 81 -1.65 -22.68 -7.61
C SER A 81 -2.65 -21.50 -7.50
N ALA A 82 -2.75 -20.62 -8.49
CA ALA A 82 -3.85 -19.68 -8.60
C ALA A 82 -5.11 -20.46 -9.05
N PRO A 83 -5.94 -20.94 -8.11
CA PRO A 83 -6.89 -22.01 -8.37
C PRO A 83 -8.13 -21.57 -9.14
N LEU A 84 -8.21 -20.27 -9.47
CA LEU A 84 -9.39 -19.67 -10.05
C LEU A 84 -9.08 -19.05 -11.42
N SER A 85 -10.04 -19.18 -12.34
CA SER A 85 -10.00 -18.39 -13.57
C SER A 85 -10.00 -16.91 -13.23
N LEU A 86 -9.42 -16.09 -14.09
CA LEU A 86 -9.42 -14.63 -13.93
C LEU A 86 -10.83 -14.06 -13.70
N TRP A 87 -11.83 -14.61 -14.40
CA TRP A 87 -13.23 -14.21 -14.23
C TRP A 87 -13.78 -14.56 -12.85
N SER A 88 -13.51 -15.76 -12.35
CA SER A 88 -13.94 -16.20 -11.03
C SER A 88 -13.26 -15.37 -9.94
N THR A 89 -11.96 -15.10 -10.10
CA THR A 89 -11.18 -14.23 -9.24
C THR A 89 -11.78 -12.82 -9.17
N PHE A 90 -12.08 -12.24 -10.34
CA PHE A 90 -12.69 -10.91 -10.41
C PHE A 90 -14.06 -10.86 -9.72
N LYS A 91 -14.93 -11.84 -9.97
CA LYS A 91 -16.24 -11.88 -9.28
C LYS A 91 -16.10 -11.97 -7.77
N ARG A 92 -15.17 -12.80 -7.29
CA ARG A 92 -14.89 -12.97 -5.87
C ARG A 92 -14.35 -11.69 -5.26
N ALA A 93 -13.38 -11.04 -5.90
CA ALA A 93 -12.80 -9.78 -5.45
C ALA A 93 -13.86 -8.66 -5.38
N ARG A 94 -14.74 -8.58 -6.39
CA ARG A 94 -15.86 -7.63 -6.38
C ARG A 94 -16.86 -7.89 -5.26
N LYS A 95 -17.21 -9.15 -5.02
CA LYS A 95 -18.11 -9.52 -3.91
C LYS A 95 -17.51 -9.13 -2.56
N LEU A 96 -16.21 -9.42 -2.38
CA LEU A 96 -15.50 -9.07 -1.16
C LEU A 96 -15.44 -7.56 -0.95
N GLN A 97 -15.08 -6.81 -1.97
CA GLN A 97 -15.03 -5.34 -1.91
C GLN A 97 -16.41 -4.74 -1.58
N THR A 98 -17.49 -5.26 -2.20
CA THR A 98 -18.85 -4.78 -1.91
C THR A 98 -19.25 -5.04 -0.45
N ALA A 99 -18.91 -6.20 0.09
CA ALA A 99 -19.15 -6.51 1.50
C ALA A 99 -18.36 -5.59 2.43
N PHE A 100 -17.10 -5.31 2.08
CA PHE A 100 -16.24 -4.39 2.81
C PHE A 100 -16.79 -2.97 2.82
N ASP A 101 -17.20 -2.47 1.66
CA ASP A 101 -17.81 -1.15 1.51
C ASP A 101 -19.08 -0.99 2.36
N LYS A 102 -19.91 -2.04 2.42
CA LYS A 102 -21.11 -2.06 3.25
C LYS A 102 -20.76 -1.98 4.74
N LYS A 103 -19.71 -2.64 5.19
CA LYS A 103 -19.25 -2.54 6.58
C LYS A 103 -18.77 -1.13 6.91
N ILE A 104 -17.91 -0.55 6.08
CA ILE A 104 -17.42 0.81 6.27
C ILE A 104 -18.59 1.81 6.33
N SER A 105 -19.59 1.64 5.47
CA SER A 105 -20.77 2.52 5.46
C SER A 105 -21.61 2.45 6.75
N ARG A 106 -21.54 1.34 7.47
CA ARG A 106 -22.26 1.17 8.76
C ARG A 106 -21.50 1.80 9.95
N MET A 107 -20.22 2.05 9.81
CA MET A 107 -19.39 2.62 10.89
C MET A 107 -19.67 4.13 11.11
N GLY A 108 -20.44 4.76 10.24
CA GLY A 108 -20.66 6.20 10.29
C GLY A 108 -19.47 7.02 9.80
N ARG A 109 -19.61 8.34 9.80
CA ARG A 109 -18.55 9.27 9.44
C ARG A 109 -17.83 9.79 10.66
N LEU A 110 -16.52 9.82 10.62
CA LEU A 110 -15.70 10.48 11.63
C LEU A 110 -15.61 12.00 11.39
N SER A 111 -15.61 12.43 10.13
CA SER A 111 -15.66 13.85 9.76
C SER A 111 -16.00 14.05 8.29
N ASP A 112 -16.26 15.31 7.91
CA ASP A 112 -16.45 15.75 6.52
C ASP A 112 -15.22 16.46 5.93
N ARG A 113 -14.03 16.28 6.55
CA ARG A 113 -12.79 16.99 6.12
C ARG A 113 -12.41 16.74 4.67
N LEU A 114 -12.74 15.58 4.12
CA LEU A 114 -12.44 15.20 2.74
C LEU A 114 -13.69 15.18 1.83
N LYS A 115 -14.83 15.72 2.28
CA LYS A 115 -16.04 15.79 1.48
C LYS A 115 -15.80 16.54 0.17
N GLY A 116 -16.27 15.95 -0.92
CA GLY A 116 -16.11 16.49 -2.28
C GLY A 116 -14.76 16.15 -2.94
N TRP A 117 -13.86 15.48 -2.26
CA TRP A 117 -12.63 14.94 -2.85
C TRP A 117 -12.82 13.52 -3.37
N HIS A 118 -12.23 13.24 -4.51
CA HIS A 118 -12.11 11.87 -5.01
C HIS A 118 -10.63 11.48 -5.05
N ILE A 119 -10.30 10.41 -4.34
CA ILE A 119 -8.96 9.93 -4.18
C ILE A 119 -8.87 8.53 -4.80
N VAL A 120 -7.97 8.37 -5.75
CA VAL A 120 -7.67 7.04 -6.31
C VAL A 120 -6.43 6.51 -5.62
N LEU A 121 -6.57 5.33 -5.02
CA LEU A 121 -5.48 4.58 -4.42
C LEU A 121 -5.06 3.47 -5.39
N ASP A 122 -3.79 3.42 -5.67
CA ASP A 122 -3.18 2.50 -6.59
C ASP A 122 -2.16 1.62 -5.84
N PRO A 123 -2.58 0.50 -5.25
CA PRO A 123 -1.63 -0.47 -4.70
C PRO A 123 -0.68 -0.91 -5.79
N GLY A 124 0.63 -0.76 -5.60
CA GLY A 124 1.63 -1.17 -6.57
C GLY A 124 1.56 -2.66 -6.87
N HIS A 125 2.11 -3.08 -8.01
CA HIS A 125 2.24 -4.49 -8.38
C HIS A 125 0.91 -5.27 -8.42
N GLY A 126 0.87 -6.49 -7.87
CA GLY A 126 -0.33 -7.33 -7.79
C GLY A 126 -0.55 -8.28 -8.99
N GLY A 127 -1.44 -9.23 -8.83
CA GLY A 127 -1.76 -10.24 -9.84
C GLY A 127 -0.58 -11.17 -10.15
N LEU A 128 0.10 -10.96 -11.27
CA LEU A 128 1.29 -11.74 -11.66
C LEU A 128 2.60 -11.05 -11.27
N ASP A 129 2.53 -9.90 -10.66
CA ASP A 129 3.67 -9.06 -10.31
C ASP A 129 3.75 -8.89 -8.78
N PRO A 130 4.68 -9.56 -8.10
CA PRO A 130 4.83 -9.44 -6.65
C PRO A 130 5.49 -8.14 -6.21
N GLY A 131 6.04 -7.36 -7.13
CA GLY A 131 6.96 -6.30 -6.78
C GLY A 131 8.29 -6.82 -6.24
N ALA A 132 8.84 -6.11 -5.29
CA ALA A 132 10.03 -6.53 -4.58
C ALA A 132 9.73 -7.74 -3.68
N VAL A 133 10.66 -8.70 -3.66
CA VAL A 133 10.62 -9.85 -2.77
C VAL A 133 11.98 -9.99 -2.11
N VAL A 134 12.00 -9.86 -0.80
CA VAL A 134 13.23 -9.98 -0.01
C VAL A 134 13.12 -11.13 0.97
N ALA A 135 14.24 -11.77 1.24
CA ALA A 135 14.35 -12.81 2.25
C ALA A 135 15.02 -12.24 3.51
N ASN A 136 14.33 -12.36 4.64
CA ASN A 136 14.92 -12.13 5.95
C ASN A 136 15.19 -13.47 6.63
N LEU A 137 15.99 -13.47 7.66
CA LEU A 137 16.18 -14.64 8.52
C LEU A 137 15.36 -14.45 9.80
N ASP A 138 14.64 -15.50 10.21
CA ASP A 138 14.03 -15.55 11.54
C ASP A 138 15.08 -15.88 12.61
N GLY A 139 14.67 -15.90 13.88
CA GLY A 139 15.57 -16.23 15.01
C GLY A 139 16.19 -17.63 14.96
N ASN A 140 15.68 -18.53 14.10
CA ASN A 140 16.19 -19.89 13.88
C ASN A 140 16.99 -20.02 12.58
N GLY A 141 17.27 -18.91 11.90
CA GLY A 141 18.00 -18.90 10.63
C GLY A 141 17.16 -19.30 9.40
N ASN A 142 15.85 -19.49 9.54
CA ASN A 142 14.99 -19.80 8.41
C ASN A 142 14.68 -18.56 7.57
N LYS A 143 14.59 -18.72 6.25
CA LYS A 143 14.22 -17.64 5.34
C LYS A 143 12.74 -17.32 5.45
N VAL A 144 12.43 -16.10 5.78
CA VAL A 144 11.09 -15.52 5.79
C VAL A 144 11.01 -14.44 4.71
N TYR A 145 10.09 -14.59 3.78
CA TYR A 145 9.98 -13.67 2.65
C TYR A 145 8.97 -12.56 2.94
N VAL A 146 9.35 -11.34 2.53
CA VAL A 146 8.48 -10.17 2.50
C VAL A 146 8.21 -9.84 1.05
N VAL A 147 6.96 -9.63 0.70
CA VAL A 147 6.50 -9.42 -0.67
C VAL A 147 5.80 -8.07 -0.73
N GLU A 148 6.23 -7.22 -1.63
CA GLU A 148 5.76 -5.84 -1.71
C GLU A 148 4.25 -5.73 -1.94
N ASP A 149 3.72 -6.40 -2.98
CA ASP A 149 2.33 -6.25 -3.40
C ASP A 149 1.31 -6.52 -2.30
N GLU A 150 1.56 -7.54 -1.49
CA GLU A 150 0.65 -7.94 -0.42
C GLU A 150 0.54 -6.90 0.70
N TYR A 151 1.66 -6.32 1.09
CA TYR A 151 1.71 -5.37 2.20
C TYR A 151 1.31 -3.96 1.79
N VAL A 152 1.67 -3.52 0.57
CA VAL A 152 1.22 -2.21 0.09
C VAL A 152 -0.28 -2.21 -0.21
N TYR A 153 -0.85 -3.38 -0.60
CA TYR A 153 -2.30 -3.53 -0.72
C TYR A 153 -3.01 -3.36 0.62
N ASP A 154 -2.50 -4.01 1.70
CA ASP A 154 -3.03 -3.86 3.05
C ASP A 154 -2.98 -2.41 3.54
N ILE A 155 -1.84 -1.73 3.36
CA ILE A 155 -1.71 -0.31 3.72
C ILE A 155 -2.72 0.54 2.94
N ALA A 156 -2.87 0.30 1.64
CA ALA A 156 -3.83 1.04 0.81
C ALA A 156 -5.28 0.82 1.27
N LEU A 157 -5.65 -0.40 1.73
CA LEU A 157 -6.97 -0.66 2.31
C LEU A 157 -7.20 0.09 3.63
N ARG A 158 -6.19 0.18 4.49
CA ARG A 158 -6.28 0.97 5.73
C ARG A 158 -6.49 2.45 5.43
N VAL A 159 -5.74 2.98 4.46
CA VAL A 159 -5.94 4.35 3.96
C VAL A 159 -7.35 4.49 3.35
N TYR A 160 -7.82 3.51 2.57
CA TYR A 160 -9.16 3.51 1.98
C TYR A 160 -10.25 3.69 3.03
N VAL A 161 -10.22 2.91 4.12
CA VAL A 161 -11.17 3.01 5.23
C VAL A 161 -11.17 4.43 5.82
N MET A 162 -10.00 4.89 6.25
CA MET A 162 -9.88 6.19 6.92
C MET A 162 -10.34 7.34 6.03
N LEU A 163 -9.98 7.36 4.75
CA LEU A 163 -10.42 8.40 3.83
C LEU A 163 -11.95 8.38 3.62
N ARG A 164 -12.55 7.19 3.52
CA ARG A 164 -14.01 7.02 3.42
C ARG A 164 -14.73 7.57 4.66
N LEU A 165 -14.22 7.25 5.85
CA LEU A 165 -14.77 7.73 7.11
C LEU A 165 -14.58 9.25 7.31
N HIS A 166 -13.61 9.86 6.64
CA HIS A 166 -13.45 11.32 6.58
C HIS A 166 -14.18 11.98 5.40
N GLY A 167 -15.07 11.26 4.72
CA GLY A 167 -16.01 11.81 3.73
C GLY A 167 -15.50 11.83 2.29
N ALA A 168 -14.32 11.29 1.98
CA ALA A 168 -13.85 11.19 0.61
C ALA A 168 -14.60 10.13 -0.20
N GLN A 169 -14.72 10.36 -1.51
CA GLN A 169 -14.92 9.29 -2.47
C GLN A 169 -13.56 8.63 -2.73
N VAL A 170 -13.50 7.30 -2.67
CA VAL A 170 -12.25 6.57 -2.85
C VAL A 170 -12.44 5.43 -3.83
N THR A 171 -11.48 5.25 -4.74
CA THR A 171 -11.45 4.16 -5.72
C THR A 171 -10.10 3.46 -5.66
N LEU A 172 -10.11 2.12 -5.52
CA LEU A 172 -8.93 1.29 -5.67
C LEU A 172 -8.73 0.93 -7.14
N THR A 173 -7.50 0.91 -7.64
CA THR A 173 -7.19 0.43 -8.99
C THR A 173 -7.15 -1.08 -9.10
N LEU A 174 -6.83 -1.75 -7.99
CA LEU A 174 -6.84 -3.21 -7.86
C LEU A 174 -7.81 -3.65 -6.77
N LEU A 175 -8.25 -4.89 -6.90
CA LEU A 175 -9.06 -5.60 -5.90
C LEU A 175 -8.43 -6.96 -5.62
N SER A 176 -8.39 -7.38 -4.37
CA SER A 176 -7.97 -8.72 -3.97
C SER A 176 -9.17 -9.64 -3.72
N PRO A 177 -9.13 -10.89 -4.17
CA PRO A 177 -10.14 -11.89 -3.83
C PRO A 177 -9.89 -12.58 -2.50
N ASN A 178 -8.72 -12.41 -1.91
CA ASN A 178 -8.22 -13.22 -0.82
C ASN A 178 -8.25 -12.52 0.52
N HIS A 179 -8.05 -11.23 0.55
CA HIS A 179 -7.98 -10.55 1.82
C HIS A 179 -8.55 -9.13 1.77
N LEU A 180 -9.05 -8.77 2.90
CA LEU A 180 -9.19 -7.41 3.35
C LEU A 180 -7.88 -7.03 4.06
N MET A 181 -7.95 -6.34 5.18
CA MET A 181 -6.75 -6.07 5.96
C MET A 181 -6.23 -7.32 6.68
N ARG A 182 -4.95 -7.34 6.96
CA ARG A 182 -4.25 -8.46 7.60
C ARG A 182 -3.84 -8.13 9.02
N HIS A 183 -3.87 -9.14 9.87
CA HIS A 183 -3.13 -9.13 11.15
C HIS A 183 -1.61 -9.20 10.91
N SER A 184 -0.86 -9.08 11.99
CA SER A 184 0.59 -9.34 11.97
C SER A 184 0.86 -10.77 11.52
N ASP A 185 1.87 -10.94 10.66
CA ASP A 185 2.23 -12.27 10.19
C ASP A 185 3.08 -13.00 11.23
N PRO A 186 2.82 -14.28 11.48
CA PRO A 186 3.75 -15.11 12.24
C PRO A 186 5.15 -15.08 11.61
N PRO A 187 6.23 -15.13 12.39
CA PRO A 187 7.60 -15.02 11.89
C PRO A 187 7.95 -16.00 10.77
N VAL A 188 7.35 -17.18 10.76
CA VAL A 188 7.59 -18.25 9.79
C VAL A 188 6.66 -18.24 8.59
N GLN A 189 5.69 -17.33 8.54
CA GLN A 189 4.71 -17.32 7.47
C GLN A 189 5.08 -16.30 6.38
N THR A 190 4.96 -16.71 5.12
CA THR A 190 5.13 -15.85 3.95
C THR A 190 3.91 -15.95 3.05
N PHE A 191 3.58 -14.87 2.33
CA PHE A 191 2.42 -14.76 1.45
C PHE A 191 2.81 -14.61 -0.03
N VAL A 192 4.01 -15.05 -0.39
CA VAL A 192 4.57 -14.87 -1.75
C VAL A 192 3.64 -15.27 -2.90
N ASN A 193 2.67 -16.12 -2.64
CA ASN A 193 1.82 -16.71 -3.68
C ASN A 193 0.33 -16.39 -3.55
N GLU A 194 -0.04 -15.45 -2.72
CA GLU A 194 -1.45 -15.03 -2.64
C GLU A 194 -1.85 -14.06 -3.76
N LYS A 195 -1.15 -14.10 -4.86
CA LYS A 195 -1.22 -13.17 -5.97
C LYS A 195 -2.45 -13.39 -6.82
N ASN A 196 -3.49 -12.73 -6.47
CA ASN A 196 -4.74 -12.84 -7.16
C ASN A 196 -5.41 -11.49 -7.40
N GLU A 197 -4.70 -10.39 -7.18
CA GLU A 197 -5.26 -9.07 -7.42
C GLU A 197 -5.66 -8.94 -8.88
N VAL A 198 -6.80 -8.31 -9.08
CA VAL A 198 -7.36 -8.03 -10.40
C VAL A 198 -7.59 -6.53 -10.55
N TYR A 199 -7.59 -6.04 -11.77
CA TYR A 199 -7.96 -4.65 -12.01
C TYR A 199 -9.42 -4.38 -11.59
N ASN A 200 -9.67 -3.29 -10.91
CA ASN A 200 -11.02 -2.80 -10.60
C ASN A 200 -11.70 -2.25 -11.86
N SER A 201 -11.99 -3.13 -12.81
CA SER A 201 -12.50 -2.78 -14.13
C SER A 201 -13.69 -3.65 -14.53
N LYS A 202 -14.68 -3.06 -15.20
CA LYS A 202 -15.82 -3.80 -15.77
C LYS A 202 -15.47 -4.66 -16.98
N GLY A 203 -14.24 -4.56 -17.51
CA GLY A 203 -13.83 -5.25 -18.72
C GLY A 203 -13.49 -6.75 -18.58
N TYR A 204 -13.69 -7.33 -17.41
CA TYR A 204 -13.48 -8.76 -17.22
C TYR A 204 -14.72 -9.57 -17.63
N ASN A 205 -14.50 -10.70 -18.31
CA ASN A 205 -15.50 -11.68 -18.70
C ASN A 205 -14.90 -13.10 -18.73
N LYS A 206 -15.70 -14.12 -19.05
CA LYS A 206 -15.25 -15.52 -19.09
C LYS A 206 -14.12 -15.78 -20.10
N GLY A 207 -14.07 -15.03 -21.20
CA GLY A 207 -13.06 -15.16 -22.26
C GLY A 207 -11.73 -14.47 -21.98
N ASN A 208 -11.56 -13.80 -20.83
CA ASN A 208 -10.32 -13.11 -20.53
C ASN A 208 -9.16 -14.09 -20.35
N LYS A 209 -8.08 -13.81 -21.08
CA LYS A 209 -6.84 -14.59 -21.06
C LYS A 209 -5.91 -14.11 -19.92
N ARG A 210 -4.87 -14.90 -19.66
CA ARG A 210 -3.81 -14.60 -18.69
C ARG A 210 -3.17 -13.21 -18.86
N THR A 211 -3.15 -12.67 -20.07
CA THR A 211 -2.63 -11.32 -20.36
C THR A 211 -3.44 -10.18 -19.71
N HIS A 212 -4.60 -10.48 -19.15
CA HIS A 212 -5.45 -9.50 -18.47
C HIS A 212 -5.19 -9.38 -16.95
N TRP A 213 -4.34 -10.25 -16.42
CA TRP A 213 -3.88 -10.08 -15.04
C TRP A 213 -3.01 -8.82 -14.89
N PRO A 214 -3.03 -8.14 -13.74
CA PRO A 214 -1.99 -7.19 -13.38
C PRO A 214 -0.63 -7.88 -13.49
N LYS A 215 0.35 -7.18 -14.05
CA LYS A 215 1.71 -7.67 -14.22
C LYS A 215 2.68 -6.51 -14.35
N GLY A 216 3.92 -6.72 -13.92
CA GLY A 216 5.00 -5.75 -14.03
C GLY A 216 5.72 -5.77 -15.37
N GLY A 217 6.74 -4.91 -15.44
CA GLY A 217 7.65 -4.81 -16.56
C GLY A 217 7.15 -3.92 -17.70
N ARG A 218 7.96 -3.84 -18.76
CA ARG A 218 7.74 -2.95 -19.91
C ARG A 218 6.38 -3.16 -20.60
N ASN A 219 5.86 -4.38 -20.56
CA ASN A 219 4.56 -4.77 -21.12
C ASN A 219 3.47 -4.83 -20.04
N GLY A 220 3.73 -4.28 -18.87
CA GLY A 220 2.75 -4.14 -17.80
C GLY A 220 1.59 -3.25 -18.25
N ASN A 221 0.38 -3.66 -17.97
CA ASN A 221 -0.82 -2.90 -18.35
C ASN A 221 -1.08 -1.72 -17.39
N LEU A 222 -0.04 -0.91 -17.12
CA LEU A 222 -0.17 0.30 -16.26
C LEU A 222 -1.24 1.26 -16.79
N SER A 223 -1.47 1.29 -18.12
CA SER A 223 -2.56 2.03 -18.72
C SER A 223 -3.94 1.65 -18.18
N ARG A 224 -4.16 0.40 -17.77
CA ARG A 224 -5.43 -0.02 -17.15
C ARG A 224 -5.66 0.67 -15.80
N ARG A 225 -4.62 0.83 -14.98
CA ARG A 225 -4.70 1.58 -13.71
C ARG A 225 -5.09 3.03 -13.97
N LEU A 226 -4.45 3.67 -14.97
CA LEU A 226 -4.75 5.04 -15.37
C LEU A 226 -6.17 5.16 -15.95
N ASN A 227 -6.63 4.18 -16.71
CA ASN A 227 -8.00 4.15 -17.23
C ASN A 227 -9.05 4.02 -16.10
N ILE A 228 -8.75 3.23 -15.06
CA ILE A 228 -9.61 3.13 -13.88
C ILE A 228 -9.66 4.48 -13.16
N ALA A 229 -8.50 5.10 -12.94
CA ALA A 229 -8.40 6.43 -12.35
C ALA A 229 -9.15 7.50 -13.19
N GLY A 230 -8.96 7.49 -14.50
CA GLY A 230 -9.64 8.39 -15.42
C GLY A 230 -11.17 8.25 -15.37
N LYS A 231 -11.68 7.01 -15.32
CA LYS A 231 -13.12 6.75 -15.17
C LYS A 231 -13.64 7.21 -13.81
N ALA A 232 -12.90 6.97 -12.74
CA ALA A 232 -13.24 7.43 -11.40
C ALA A 232 -13.34 8.98 -11.34
N PHE A 233 -12.48 9.67 -12.08
CA PHE A 233 -12.43 11.13 -12.09
C PHE A 233 -13.37 11.82 -13.10
N LYS A 234 -14.13 11.08 -13.91
CA LYS A 234 -14.89 11.63 -15.05
C LYS A 234 -15.74 12.85 -14.66
N ASN A 235 -16.49 12.76 -13.57
CA ASN A 235 -17.43 13.79 -13.13
C ASN A 235 -16.95 14.53 -11.87
N VAL A 236 -15.66 14.51 -11.60
CA VAL A 236 -15.05 15.15 -10.42
C VAL A 236 -14.35 16.43 -10.86
N PRO A 237 -14.50 17.56 -10.20
CA PRO A 237 -13.74 18.77 -10.49
C PRO A 237 -12.23 18.49 -10.42
N ARG A 238 -11.46 19.03 -11.38
CA ARG A 238 -10.03 18.72 -11.49
C ARG A 238 -9.25 19.03 -10.22
N ASN A 239 -9.57 20.10 -9.52
CA ASN A 239 -8.91 20.50 -8.28
C ASN A 239 -9.28 19.64 -7.06
N ARG A 240 -10.17 18.67 -7.22
CA ARG A 240 -10.64 17.73 -6.19
C ARG A 240 -10.17 16.27 -6.43
N ARG A 241 -9.19 16.08 -7.32
CA ARG A 241 -8.68 14.76 -7.71
C ARG A 241 -7.28 14.55 -7.15
N ILE A 242 -7.07 13.41 -6.49
CA ILE A 242 -5.75 12.98 -5.99
C ILE A 242 -5.54 11.52 -6.41
N PHE A 243 -4.33 11.20 -6.86
CA PHE A 243 -3.90 9.84 -7.16
C PHE A 243 -2.67 9.50 -6.31
N LEU A 244 -2.77 8.43 -5.52
CA LEU A 244 -1.70 7.93 -4.67
C LEU A 244 -1.37 6.49 -5.07
N SER A 245 -0.16 6.23 -5.53
CA SER A 245 0.36 4.88 -5.76
C SER A 245 1.22 4.45 -4.58
N PHE A 246 1.00 3.24 -4.08
CA PHE A 246 1.64 2.69 -2.88
C PHE A 246 2.65 1.65 -3.27
N HIS A 247 3.87 1.81 -2.77
CA HIS A 247 5.02 0.97 -3.06
C HIS A 247 5.91 0.78 -1.82
N ALA A 248 6.78 -0.20 -1.90
CA ALA A 248 7.88 -0.42 -0.97
C ALA A 248 9.12 -0.79 -1.79
N ASP A 249 9.92 0.21 -2.10
CA ASP A 249 11.07 0.10 -3.01
C ASP A 249 12.11 -0.94 -2.52
N ILE A 250 12.97 -1.36 -3.43
CA ILE A 250 14.20 -2.08 -3.15
C ILE A 250 15.37 -1.37 -3.83
N ASP A 251 15.85 -0.33 -3.19
CA ASP A 251 16.93 0.50 -3.69
C ASP A 251 18.03 0.66 -2.64
N HIS A 252 19.15 -0.08 -2.82
CA HIS A 252 20.30 0.00 -1.92
C HIS A 252 21.01 1.36 -1.95
N SER A 253 20.74 2.19 -2.97
CA SER A 253 21.29 3.55 -3.09
C SER A 253 20.39 4.61 -2.45
N ALA A 254 19.14 4.27 -2.15
CA ALA A 254 18.20 5.16 -1.48
C ALA A 254 18.35 5.08 0.04
N PRO A 255 18.03 6.16 0.78
CA PRO A 255 18.12 6.16 2.23
C PRO A 255 17.12 5.19 2.87
N ASN A 256 17.41 4.78 4.11
CA ASN A 256 16.46 4.07 4.99
C ASN A 256 15.37 5.04 5.48
N ALA A 257 14.55 5.51 4.56
CA ALA A 257 13.49 6.48 4.81
C ALA A 257 12.40 6.39 3.73
N PRO A 258 11.19 6.86 4.01
CA PRO A 258 10.15 6.98 2.98
C PRO A 258 10.60 7.90 1.83
N LEU A 259 10.13 7.58 0.62
CA LEU A 259 10.40 8.37 -0.57
C LEU A 259 9.07 8.74 -1.26
N VAL A 260 8.89 10.01 -1.58
CA VAL A 260 7.73 10.50 -2.33
C VAL A 260 8.16 10.93 -3.72
N LEU A 261 7.66 10.22 -4.73
CA LEU A 261 7.95 10.49 -6.12
C LEU A 261 6.83 11.32 -6.76
N TYR A 262 7.20 12.39 -7.42
CA TYR A 262 6.29 13.20 -8.24
C TYR A 262 6.75 13.25 -9.70
N TYR A 263 5.87 13.59 -10.62
CA TYR A 263 6.23 13.64 -12.03
C TYR A 263 7.24 14.76 -12.34
N ARG A 264 8.34 14.38 -12.99
CA ARG A 264 9.31 15.28 -13.62
C ARG A 264 9.60 14.80 -15.04
N ASN A 265 9.42 15.66 -16.01
CA ASN A 265 9.74 15.33 -17.40
C ASN A 265 11.25 15.11 -17.56
N ARG A 266 11.64 13.98 -18.14
CA ARG A 266 13.06 13.62 -18.27
C ARG A 266 13.79 14.53 -19.25
N ARG A 267 13.13 14.96 -20.33
CA ARG A 267 13.78 15.78 -21.38
C ARG A 267 13.87 17.25 -20.99
N SER A 268 12.76 17.84 -20.59
CA SER A 268 12.68 19.27 -20.27
C SER A 268 13.03 19.61 -18.82
N GLY A 269 13.21 18.62 -17.95
CA GLY A 269 13.39 18.83 -16.51
C GLY A 269 12.17 19.41 -15.79
N LYS A 270 11.10 19.76 -16.52
CA LYS A 270 9.90 20.39 -15.94
C LYS A 270 9.22 19.47 -14.95
N ALA A 271 9.05 19.98 -13.72
CA ALA A 271 8.39 19.29 -12.63
C ALA A 271 6.90 19.64 -12.54
N ASP A 272 6.08 18.68 -12.11
CA ASP A 272 4.70 18.95 -11.72
C ASP A 272 4.66 19.66 -10.35
N GLY A 273 4.44 20.98 -10.39
CA GLY A 273 4.47 21.83 -9.19
C GLY A 273 3.40 21.44 -8.15
N LYS A 274 2.19 21.04 -8.58
CA LYS A 274 1.12 20.66 -7.66
C LYS A 274 1.46 19.39 -6.90
N SER A 275 1.93 18.35 -7.59
CA SER A 275 2.36 17.10 -6.96
C SER A 275 3.60 17.28 -6.11
N ARG A 276 4.56 18.13 -6.51
CA ARG A 276 5.74 18.47 -5.71
C ARG A 276 5.35 19.16 -4.41
N ASN A 277 4.43 20.12 -4.45
CA ASN A 277 3.95 20.83 -3.25
C ASN A 277 3.16 19.89 -2.33
N PHE A 278 2.37 18.98 -2.89
CA PHE A 278 1.72 17.92 -2.13
C PHE A 278 2.77 17.02 -1.44
N ALA A 279 3.78 16.54 -2.18
CA ALA A 279 4.85 15.71 -1.61
C ALA A 279 5.56 16.42 -0.44
N LYS A 280 5.87 17.71 -0.58
CA LYS A 280 6.43 18.53 0.51
C LYS A 280 5.53 18.60 1.74
N SER A 281 4.21 18.71 1.54
CA SER A 281 3.26 18.73 2.66
C SER A 281 3.12 17.38 3.37
N MET A 282 3.40 16.28 2.67
CA MET A 282 3.40 14.93 3.23
C MET A 282 4.64 14.64 4.08
N GLN A 283 5.78 15.25 3.75
CA GLN A 283 7.08 14.97 4.36
C GLN A 283 7.09 15.00 5.89
N PRO A 284 6.51 16.00 6.59
CA PRO A 284 6.52 16.04 8.04
C PRO A 284 5.73 14.92 8.73
N PHE A 285 4.84 14.28 7.98
CA PHE A 285 3.97 13.21 8.49
C PHE A 285 4.57 11.83 8.24
N LEU A 286 5.23 11.62 7.10
CA LEU A 286 5.79 10.33 6.73
C LEU A 286 6.99 9.92 7.59
N GLY A 287 7.74 10.89 8.10
CA GLY A 287 8.83 10.65 9.04
C GLY A 287 10.08 11.45 8.73
N ALA A 288 10.99 11.50 9.71
CA ALA A 288 12.30 12.13 9.55
C ALA A 288 13.07 11.44 8.41
N GLY A 289 13.79 12.22 7.64
CA GLY A 289 14.56 11.69 6.51
C GLY A 289 13.75 11.44 5.22
N THR A 290 12.42 11.60 5.23
CA THR A 290 11.59 11.43 4.01
C THR A 290 12.16 12.23 2.85
N VAL A 291 12.44 11.55 1.74
CA VAL A 291 12.99 12.14 0.53
C VAL A 291 11.87 12.47 -0.47
N ILE A 292 12.01 13.59 -1.17
CA ILE A 292 11.11 14.00 -2.25
C ILE A 292 11.89 14.06 -3.55
N ARG A 293 11.51 13.26 -4.56
CA ARG A 293 12.26 13.15 -5.82
C ARG A 293 11.33 13.23 -7.03
N GLY A 294 11.73 13.98 -8.04
CA GLY A 294 11.03 14.02 -9.33
C GLY A 294 11.46 12.86 -10.22
N GLN A 295 10.49 12.11 -10.75
CA GLN A 295 10.76 10.97 -11.63
C GLN A 295 9.73 10.86 -12.77
N ASN A 296 10.15 10.33 -13.92
CA ASN A 296 9.30 10.14 -15.09
C ASN A 296 8.67 8.73 -15.09
N LEU A 297 7.80 8.47 -14.14
CA LEU A 297 7.05 7.21 -14.07
C LEU A 297 5.78 7.27 -14.94
N MET A 298 5.42 6.15 -15.57
CA MET A 298 4.25 6.08 -16.45
C MET A 298 2.95 6.38 -15.70
N VAL A 299 2.78 5.87 -14.49
CA VAL A 299 1.59 6.10 -13.65
C VAL A 299 1.42 7.57 -13.26
N LEU A 300 2.50 8.34 -13.26
CA LEU A 300 2.48 9.77 -12.98
C LEU A 300 2.32 10.60 -14.26
N ARG A 301 3.01 10.22 -15.35
CA ARG A 301 3.09 10.99 -16.60
C ARG A 301 1.73 11.18 -17.27
N ASN A 302 0.97 10.10 -17.42
CA ASN A 302 -0.29 10.07 -18.17
C ASN A 302 -1.52 10.08 -17.27
N ASN A 303 -1.40 10.62 -16.07
CA ASN A 303 -2.46 10.60 -15.06
C ASN A 303 -3.30 11.88 -15.12
N SER A 304 -4.63 11.74 -15.07
CA SER A 304 -5.57 12.84 -15.14
C SER A 304 -5.74 13.62 -13.81
N ALA A 305 -5.18 13.12 -12.71
CA ALA A 305 -5.16 13.82 -11.43
C ALA A 305 -4.12 14.95 -11.45
N PRO A 306 -4.43 16.15 -10.98
CA PRO A 306 -3.46 17.24 -10.86
C PRO A 306 -2.49 17.01 -9.69
N ILE A 307 -2.85 16.15 -8.73
CA ILE A 307 -2.01 15.71 -7.63
C ILE A 307 -1.85 14.20 -7.80
N ARG A 308 -0.63 13.79 -8.09
CA ARG A 308 -0.27 12.40 -8.34
C ARG A 308 1.13 12.10 -7.86
N VAL A 309 1.24 11.16 -6.95
CA VAL A 309 2.52 10.75 -6.36
C VAL A 309 2.61 9.23 -6.23
N VAL A 310 3.82 8.72 -6.21
CA VAL A 310 4.15 7.38 -5.72
C VAL A 310 4.72 7.53 -4.33
N LEU A 311 4.26 6.73 -3.42
CA LEU A 311 4.67 6.67 -2.02
C LEU A 311 5.44 5.36 -1.82
N GLU A 312 6.76 5.44 -1.78
CA GLU A 312 7.63 4.37 -1.31
C GLU A 312 7.69 4.47 0.21
N LEU A 313 6.77 3.77 0.89
CA LEU A 313 6.61 3.93 2.35
C LEU A 313 7.72 3.23 3.13
N ARG A 314 8.32 2.21 2.54
CA ARG A 314 9.42 1.44 3.08
C ARG A 314 10.42 1.13 1.98
N ASN A 315 11.68 0.93 2.36
CA ASN A 315 12.71 0.44 1.44
C ASN A 315 13.13 -0.97 1.87
N LEU A 316 12.71 -1.97 1.10
CA LEU A 316 12.93 -3.38 1.40
C LEU A 316 14.40 -3.84 1.28
N ALA A 317 15.28 -2.95 0.81
CA ALA A 317 16.72 -3.18 0.89
C ALA A 317 17.24 -3.18 2.34
N TYR A 318 16.48 -2.59 3.27
CA TYR A 318 16.79 -2.54 4.69
C TYR A 318 15.95 -3.55 5.46
N THR A 319 16.61 -4.38 6.25
CA THR A 319 16.00 -5.51 6.97
C THR A 319 14.91 -5.04 7.94
N ASP A 320 15.13 -3.95 8.66
CA ASP A 320 14.16 -3.36 9.58
C ASP A 320 12.88 -2.89 8.88
N HIS A 321 13.00 -2.31 7.69
CA HIS A 321 11.86 -1.92 6.87
C HIS A 321 11.09 -3.14 6.34
N ALA A 322 11.79 -4.18 5.92
CA ALA A 322 11.17 -5.42 5.46
C ALA A 322 10.42 -6.12 6.60
N TRP A 323 11.02 -6.21 7.79
CA TRP A 323 10.34 -6.75 8.96
C TRP A 323 9.14 -5.90 9.38
N ALA A 324 9.26 -4.58 9.32
CA ALA A 324 8.19 -3.66 9.71
C ALA A 324 6.89 -3.90 8.94
N LEU A 325 6.96 -4.28 7.66
CA LEU A 325 5.77 -4.58 6.86
C LEU A 325 5.00 -5.83 7.35
N ARG A 326 5.62 -6.71 8.09
CA ARG A 326 4.95 -7.92 8.64
C ARG A 326 4.07 -7.60 9.83
N PHE A 327 4.31 -6.47 10.52
CA PHE A 327 3.58 -6.08 11.72
C PHE A 327 2.41 -5.17 11.37
N GLU A 328 1.23 -5.56 11.83
CA GLU A 328 -0.01 -4.82 11.59
C GLU A 328 0.07 -3.38 12.08
N GLU A 329 0.57 -3.18 13.30
CA GLU A 329 0.66 -1.89 13.94
C GLU A 329 1.55 -0.91 13.14
N LEU A 330 2.58 -1.42 12.48
CA LEU A 330 3.48 -0.60 11.69
C LEU A 330 2.87 -0.25 10.33
N ARG A 331 2.13 -1.17 9.70
CA ARG A 331 1.34 -0.86 8.50
C ARG A 331 0.22 0.13 8.81
N GLN A 332 -0.43 -0.02 9.96
CA GLN A 332 -1.45 0.91 10.41
C GLN A 332 -0.86 2.33 10.61
N ARG A 333 0.29 2.44 11.28
CA ARG A 333 0.99 3.72 11.45
C ARG A 333 1.38 4.36 10.12
N ASP A 334 1.84 3.56 9.15
CA ASP A 334 2.18 4.08 7.82
C ASP A 334 0.93 4.60 7.11
N ALA A 335 -0.19 3.90 7.18
CA ALA A 335 -1.47 4.35 6.64
C ALA A 335 -1.95 5.65 7.32
N GLU A 336 -1.84 5.76 8.64
CA GLU A 336 -2.21 6.96 9.41
C GLU A 336 -1.37 8.18 9.01
N LYS A 337 -0.07 8.00 8.83
CA LYS A 337 0.83 9.06 8.35
C LYS A 337 0.37 9.62 7.00
N VAL A 338 0.00 8.74 6.08
CA VAL A 338 -0.51 9.15 4.76
C VAL A 338 -1.81 9.94 4.91
N VAL A 339 -2.75 9.45 5.70
CA VAL A 339 -4.06 10.13 5.88
C VAL A 339 -3.90 11.47 6.57
N ARG A 340 -3.07 11.55 7.62
CA ARG A 340 -2.79 12.82 8.32
C ARG A 340 -2.20 13.85 7.38
N GLY A 341 -1.19 13.49 6.59
CA GLY A 341 -0.58 14.39 5.62
C GLY A 341 -1.57 14.87 4.55
N LEU A 342 -2.44 13.98 4.08
CA LEU A 342 -3.45 14.30 3.09
C LEU A 342 -4.53 15.23 3.65
N VAL A 343 -5.07 14.96 4.83
CA VAL A 343 -6.08 15.79 5.48
C VAL A 343 -5.53 17.19 5.79
N GLU A 344 -4.29 17.28 6.24
CA GLU A 344 -3.63 18.57 6.46
C GLU A 344 -3.48 19.37 5.16
N TYR A 345 -3.05 18.71 4.08
CA TYR A 345 -2.93 19.36 2.77
C TYR A 345 -4.27 19.90 2.27
N VAL A 346 -5.34 19.12 2.41
CA VAL A 346 -6.69 19.51 1.99
C VAL A 346 -7.22 20.65 2.86
N GLY A 347 -6.97 20.59 4.18
CA GLY A 347 -7.39 21.61 5.12
C GLY A 347 -6.80 22.99 4.85
N ARG A 348 -5.56 23.06 4.35
CA ARG A 348 -4.92 24.34 3.95
C ARG A 348 -5.47 24.93 2.67
N LYS A 349 -6.32 24.22 1.96
CA LYS A 349 -6.93 24.68 0.69
C LYS A 349 -8.40 25.06 0.82
N ARG A 350 -8.94 24.98 2.01
CA ARG A 350 -10.23 25.53 2.37
C ARG A 350 -10.07 26.96 2.88
#